data_0aba5469cbec69f30ac58c7d84a9d2dd
#
_entry.id   0aba5469cbec69f30ac58c7d84a9d2dd
#
_cell.length_a   1.000
_cell.length_b   1.000
_cell.length_c   1.000
_cell.angle_alpha   90.00
_cell.angle_beta   90.00
_cell.angle_gamma   90.00
#
_symmetry.space_group_name_H-M   'P 1'
#
loop_
_entity.id
_entity.type
_entity.pdbx_description
1 polymer ?
#
loop_
_entity_poly.entity_id
_entity_poly.type
_entity_poly.pdbx_seq_one_letter_code
_entity_poly.pdbx_strand_id
1 'polypeptide(L)'
;VSDRYAVVGNPVGHSKSPLIHAAFARQTGQDIAYDRLLAPLDAFAVTAQRFFHEGGHGLNVTVPFKREAWDLVDECEGGALSAEAVNTIKRVGNQLIGYNTDGKGLLADLERNLGATITGKRVLLMGAGGASYGVLQPLLERKPDLLIVANRTLDKAERLVRHFHKDASGVPQGVAARPYDNLGGQPFDLVVNATSAGLEGAMPPLPENLFAPGAIAYDMVYGLETRFLAFARANGVRCTDGLGMLVEQAAESFFIWRGLRPDTAPVIAQLRSDH
;
A
#
# COMPACT_ATOMS: atom_id res chain seq x y z
N VAL A 1 -11.10 -28.39 -10.69
CA VAL A 1 -11.80 -27.12 -10.40
C VAL A 1 -10.74 -26.15 -9.89
N SER A 2 -10.61 -25.01 -10.55
CA SER A 2 -9.61 -24.00 -10.18
C SER A 2 -9.83 -23.45 -8.77
N ASP A 3 -8.76 -23.21 -8.03
CA ASP A 3 -8.82 -22.57 -6.71
C ASP A 3 -9.30 -21.11 -6.85
N ARG A 4 -10.31 -20.73 -6.07
CA ARG A 4 -10.97 -19.43 -6.21
C ARG A 4 -10.40 -18.37 -5.30
N TYR A 5 -10.05 -17.24 -5.90
CA TYR A 5 -9.57 -16.01 -5.24
C TYR A 5 -10.34 -14.79 -5.78
N ALA A 6 -10.34 -13.70 -5.05
CA ALA A 6 -10.93 -12.46 -5.53
C ALA A 6 -10.32 -11.23 -4.84
N VAL A 7 -10.54 -10.06 -5.44
CA VAL A 7 -10.41 -8.77 -4.76
C VAL A 7 -11.79 -8.25 -4.39
N VAL A 8 -11.98 -7.91 -3.12
CA VAL A 8 -13.21 -7.31 -2.61
C VAL A 8 -13.01 -5.83 -2.29
N GLY A 9 -13.95 -5.00 -2.72
CA GLY A 9 -13.91 -3.55 -2.50
C GLY A 9 -15.19 -2.86 -2.96
N ASN A 10 -15.24 -1.52 -2.74
CA ASN A 10 -16.33 -0.69 -3.25
C ASN A 10 -15.86 0.76 -3.45
N PRO A 11 -15.63 1.19 -4.71
CA PRO A 11 -15.75 0.44 -5.96
C PRO A 11 -14.58 -0.54 -6.20
N VAL A 12 -14.79 -1.57 -7.04
CA VAL A 12 -13.77 -2.58 -7.36
C VAL A 12 -13.62 -2.86 -8.85
N GLY A 13 -14.53 -2.32 -9.67
CA GLY A 13 -14.61 -2.63 -11.10
C GLY A 13 -13.34 -2.30 -11.90
N HIS A 14 -12.58 -1.28 -11.48
CA HIS A 14 -11.34 -0.82 -12.12
C HIS A 14 -10.07 -1.56 -11.65
N SER A 15 -10.19 -2.46 -10.67
CA SER A 15 -9.02 -3.18 -10.13
C SER A 15 -8.29 -3.99 -11.21
N LYS A 16 -6.97 -3.86 -11.27
CA LYS A 16 -6.07 -4.63 -12.14
C LYS A 16 -5.65 -5.97 -11.55
N SER A 17 -6.03 -6.26 -10.28
CA SER A 17 -5.64 -7.50 -9.59
C SER A 17 -5.97 -8.78 -10.37
N PRO A 18 -7.12 -8.94 -11.06
CA PRO A 18 -7.38 -10.14 -11.86
C PRO A 18 -6.36 -10.35 -12.99
N LEU A 19 -5.94 -9.30 -13.68
CA LEU A 19 -4.92 -9.38 -14.74
C LEU A 19 -3.55 -9.79 -14.16
N ILE A 20 -3.18 -9.21 -13.03
CA ILE A 20 -1.91 -9.48 -12.34
C ILE A 20 -1.87 -10.94 -11.88
N HIS A 21 -2.90 -11.40 -11.16
CA HIS A 21 -2.93 -12.78 -10.65
C HIS A 21 -3.05 -13.82 -11.76
N ALA A 22 -3.74 -13.52 -12.86
CA ALA A 22 -3.75 -14.38 -14.05
C ALA A 22 -2.35 -14.48 -14.69
N ALA A 23 -1.57 -13.40 -14.74
CA ALA A 23 -0.19 -13.44 -15.19
C ALA A 23 0.69 -14.30 -14.27
N PHE A 24 0.56 -14.14 -12.95
CA PHE A 24 1.29 -14.94 -11.97
C PHE A 24 0.92 -16.42 -12.04
N ALA A 25 -0.35 -16.75 -12.23
CA ALA A 25 -0.80 -18.12 -12.40
C ALA A 25 -0.17 -18.79 -13.63
N ARG A 26 -0.14 -18.08 -14.77
CA ARG A 26 0.54 -18.58 -15.98
C ARG A 26 2.03 -18.81 -15.78
N GLN A 27 2.74 -17.85 -15.15
CA GLN A 27 4.18 -17.98 -14.88
C GLN A 27 4.52 -19.18 -14.01
N THR A 28 3.66 -19.46 -13.03
CA THR A 28 3.95 -20.46 -11.98
C THR A 28 3.22 -21.80 -12.22
N GLY A 29 2.46 -21.92 -13.31
CA GLY A 29 1.70 -23.14 -13.62
C GLY A 29 0.59 -23.44 -12.62
N GLN A 30 0.05 -22.40 -11.95
CA GLN A 30 -1.00 -22.56 -10.94
C GLN A 30 -2.40 -22.44 -11.57
N ASP A 31 -3.30 -23.36 -11.23
CA ASP A 31 -4.71 -23.32 -11.65
C ASP A 31 -5.52 -22.53 -10.63
N ILE A 32 -5.69 -21.23 -10.88
CA ILE A 32 -6.49 -20.33 -10.06
C ILE A 32 -7.51 -19.55 -10.91
N ALA A 33 -8.68 -19.29 -10.34
CA ALA A 33 -9.64 -18.31 -10.82
C ALA A 33 -9.61 -17.08 -9.89
N TYR A 34 -9.46 -15.90 -10.47
CA TYR A 34 -9.38 -14.65 -9.69
C TYR A 34 -10.35 -13.60 -10.22
N ASP A 35 -11.31 -13.20 -9.38
CA ASP A 35 -12.42 -12.32 -9.73
C ASP A 35 -12.42 -10.99 -8.97
N ARG A 36 -13.36 -10.11 -9.35
CA ARG A 36 -13.75 -8.91 -8.61
C ARG A 36 -15.02 -9.16 -7.84
N LEU A 37 -15.04 -8.85 -6.57
CA LEU A 37 -16.19 -9.01 -5.67
C LEU A 37 -16.62 -7.64 -5.15
N LEU A 38 -17.73 -7.11 -5.65
CA LEU A 38 -18.31 -5.87 -5.13
C LEU A 38 -19.06 -6.19 -3.82
N ALA A 39 -18.66 -5.56 -2.73
CA ALA A 39 -19.40 -5.63 -1.46
C ALA A 39 -20.16 -4.33 -1.22
N PRO A 40 -21.44 -4.37 -0.78
CA PRO A 40 -22.11 -3.19 -0.24
C PRO A 40 -21.35 -2.62 0.96
N LEU A 41 -21.44 -1.30 1.17
CA LEU A 41 -20.66 -0.62 2.24
C LEU A 41 -20.98 -1.13 3.65
N ASP A 42 -22.15 -1.68 3.85
CA ASP A 42 -22.66 -2.22 5.11
C ASP A 42 -22.68 -3.75 5.18
N ALA A 43 -22.15 -4.45 4.18
CA ALA A 43 -22.26 -5.90 4.05
C ALA A 43 -20.94 -6.62 3.69
N PHE A 44 -19.78 -6.01 4.01
CA PHE A 44 -18.48 -6.61 3.73
C PHE A 44 -18.32 -7.99 4.37
N ALA A 45 -18.58 -8.10 5.69
CA ALA A 45 -18.39 -9.34 6.44
C ALA A 45 -19.24 -10.49 5.87
N VAL A 46 -20.52 -10.25 5.59
CA VAL A 46 -21.42 -11.24 5.00
C VAL A 46 -20.97 -11.64 3.60
N THR A 47 -20.49 -10.68 2.80
CA THR A 47 -19.98 -10.94 1.45
C THR A 47 -18.73 -11.80 1.48
N ALA A 48 -17.78 -11.48 2.35
CA ALA A 48 -16.54 -12.25 2.51
C ALA A 48 -16.80 -13.66 3.05
N GLN A 49 -17.64 -13.81 4.09
CA GLN A 49 -18.01 -15.11 4.65
C GLN A 49 -18.70 -16.00 3.62
N ARG A 50 -19.63 -15.44 2.83
CA ARG A 50 -20.29 -16.17 1.74
C ARG A 50 -19.27 -16.67 0.70
N PHE A 51 -18.33 -15.82 0.28
CA PHE A 51 -17.28 -16.21 -0.67
C PHE A 51 -16.45 -17.40 -0.15
N PHE A 52 -16.06 -17.39 1.12
CA PHE A 52 -15.33 -18.52 1.73
C PHE A 52 -16.20 -19.75 1.92
N HIS A 53 -17.47 -19.59 2.28
CA HIS A 53 -18.42 -20.72 2.37
C HIS A 53 -18.62 -21.41 1.02
N GLU A 54 -18.65 -20.66 -0.08
CA GLU A 54 -18.75 -21.16 -1.44
C GLU A 54 -17.42 -21.71 -2.01
N GLY A 55 -16.42 -21.96 -1.17
CA GLY A 55 -15.15 -22.59 -1.56
C GLY A 55 -14.05 -21.59 -1.96
N GLY A 56 -14.13 -20.32 -1.61
CA GLY A 56 -13.03 -19.38 -1.78
C GLY A 56 -11.80 -19.76 -0.95
N HIS A 57 -10.60 -19.55 -1.49
CA HIS A 57 -9.31 -19.86 -0.86
C HIS A 57 -8.63 -18.65 -0.28
N GLY A 58 -8.83 -17.46 -0.86
CA GLY A 58 -8.27 -16.21 -0.38
C GLY A 58 -8.90 -14.98 -1.00
N LEU A 59 -8.81 -13.85 -0.29
CA LEU A 59 -9.29 -12.54 -0.73
C LEU A 59 -8.19 -11.50 -0.61
N ASN A 60 -8.02 -10.67 -1.64
CA ASN A 60 -7.48 -9.33 -1.41
C ASN A 60 -8.61 -8.39 -1.01
N VAL A 61 -8.31 -7.46 -0.12
CA VAL A 61 -9.25 -6.46 0.38
C VAL A 61 -8.74 -5.07 0.06
N THR A 62 -9.55 -4.28 -0.61
CA THR A 62 -9.24 -2.88 -0.89
C THR A 62 -10.24 -1.94 -0.21
N VAL A 63 -10.16 -0.65 -0.53
CA VAL A 63 -11.01 0.38 0.06
C VAL A 63 -12.50 0.05 -0.07
N PRO A 64 -13.30 0.34 0.97
CA PRO A 64 -12.90 0.92 2.26
C PRO A 64 -12.66 -0.13 3.36
N PHE A 65 -12.63 -1.42 3.06
CA PHE A 65 -12.90 -2.55 3.95
C PHE A 65 -11.68 -3.12 4.71
N LYS A 66 -10.47 -2.56 4.57
CA LYS A 66 -9.27 -3.13 5.21
C LYS A 66 -9.35 -3.23 6.74
N ARG A 67 -10.05 -2.29 7.39
CA ARG A 67 -10.28 -2.33 8.84
C ARG A 67 -11.31 -3.39 9.21
N GLU A 68 -12.42 -3.45 8.48
CA GLU A 68 -13.45 -4.47 8.70
C GLU A 68 -12.90 -5.88 8.45
N ALA A 69 -11.97 -6.03 7.49
CA ALA A 69 -11.29 -7.29 7.26
C ALA A 69 -10.38 -7.69 8.44
N TRP A 70 -9.74 -6.71 9.11
CA TRP A 70 -8.98 -6.96 10.33
C TRP A 70 -9.88 -7.42 11.48
N ASP A 71 -11.07 -6.86 11.60
CA ASP A 71 -12.06 -7.26 12.62
C ASP A 71 -12.73 -8.61 12.30
N LEU A 72 -12.71 -9.06 11.02
CA LEU A 72 -13.36 -10.29 10.55
C LEU A 72 -12.51 -11.54 10.72
N VAL A 73 -11.18 -11.45 10.56
CA VAL A 73 -10.28 -12.61 10.54
C VAL A 73 -10.05 -13.18 11.93
N ASP A 74 -9.79 -14.49 11.99
CA ASP A 74 -9.53 -15.19 13.27
C ASP A 74 -8.16 -14.82 13.83
N GLU A 75 -7.15 -14.65 12.96
CA GLU A 75 -5.79 -14.32 13.32
C GLU A 75 -5.19 -13.31 12.33
N CYS A 76 -4.26 -12.50 12.80
CA CYS A 76 -3.48 -11.59 11.97
C CYS A 76 -1.99 -11.90 12.04
N GLU A 77 -1.28 -11.80 10.92
CA GLU A 77 0.15 -12.00 10.84
C GLU A 77 0.89 -10.79 10.23
N GLY A 78 2.15 -10.64 10.65
CA GLY A 78 3.07 -9.64 10.08
C GLY A 78 2.54 -8.22 10.13
N GLY A 79 2.61 -7.53 9.01
CA GLY A 79 2.19 -6.12 8.87
C GLY A 79 0.73 -5.84 9.22
N ALA A 80 -0.16 -6.85 9.23
CA ALA A 80 -1.55 -6.64 9.61
C ALA A 80 -1.70 -6.30 11.10
N LEU A 81 -0.87 -6.90 11.96
CA LEU A 81 -0.89 -6.64 13.41
C LEU A 81 -0.57 -5.17 13.72
N SER A 82 0.45 -4.63 13.07
CA SER A 82 0.87 -3.24 13.30
C SER A 82 -0.04 -2.23 12.61
N ALA A 83 -0.53 -2.55 11.41
CA ALA A 83 -1.41 -1.67 10.65
C ALA A 83 -2.86 -1.64 11.17
N GLU A 84 -3.29 -2.66 11.94
CA GLU A 84 -4.71 -2.92 12.28
C GLU A 84 -5.60 -2.85 11.02
N ALA A 85 -5.07 -3.40 9.92
CA ALA A 85 -5.72 -3.40 8.62
C ALA A 85 -5.25 -4.62 7.80
N VAL A 86 -6.16 -5.30 7.16
CA VAL A 86 -5.92 -6.49 6.34
C VAL A 86 -6.21 -6.18 4.88
N ASN A 87 -5.25 -6.44 4.00
CA ASN A 87 -5.44 -6.37 2.55
C ASN A 87 -5.40 -7.75 1.87
N THR A 88 -5.07 -8.79 2.64
CA THR A 88 -4.96 -10.17 2.12
C THR A 88 -5.48 -11.14 3.18
N ILE A 89 -6.44 -11.97 2.81
CA ILE A 89 -6.98 -13.03 3.68
C ILE A 89 -6.66 -14.38 3.06
N LYS A 90 -6.18 -15.31 3.87
CA LYS A 90 -5.95 -16.72 3.51
C LYS A 90 -6.84 -17.60 4.35
N ARG A 91 -7.55 -18.56 3.72
CA ARG A 91 -8.25 -19.60 4.44
C ARG A 91 -7.31 -20.79 4.70
N VAL A 92 -7.23 -21.23 5.95
CA VAL A 92 -6.49 -22.41 6.39
C VAL A 92 -7.44 -23.28 7.19
N GLY A 93 -7.92 -24.34 6.57
CA GLY A 93 -9.02 -25.16 7.14
C GLY A 93 -10.29 -24.31 7.31
N ASN A 94 -10.73 -24.13 8.56
CA ASN A 94 -11.88 -23.30 8.91
C ASN A 94 -11.49 -21.89 9.39
N GLN A 95 -10.20 -21.58 9.50
CA GLN A 95 -9.73 -20.28 9.97
C GLN A 95 -9.42 -19.33 8.81
N LEU A 96 -9.64 -18.04 9.05
CA LEU A 96 -9.26 -16.93 8.20
C LEU A 96 -8.06 -16.21 8.82
N ILE A 97 -6.94 -16.16 8.10
CA ILE A 97 -5.72 -15.50 8.54
C ILE A 97 -5.52 -14.24 7.70
N GLY A 98 -5.36 -13.11 8.39
CA GLY A 98 -5.21 -11.79 7.79
C GLY A 98 -3.77 -11.33 7.70
N TYR A 99 -3.41 -10.73 6.56
CA TYR A 99 -2.09 -10.16 6.27
C TYR A 99 -2.25 -8.74 5.73
N ASN A 100 -1.18 -7.96 5.84
CA ASN A 100 -1.06 -6.69 5.12
C ASN A 100 0.22 -6.72 4.27
N THR A 101 0.05 -6.71 2.96
CA THR A 101 1.15 -6.78 1.98
C THR A 101 1.53 -5.42 1.41
N ASP A 102 0.82 -4.33 1.75
CA ASP A 102 1.04 -2.99 1.18
C ASP A 102 2.46 -2.50 1.43
N GLY A 103 2.93 -2.58 2.66
CA GLY A 103 4.27 -2.12 3.03
C GLY A 103 5.39 -2.92 2.35
N LYS A 104 5.24 -4.25 2.27
CA LYS A 104 6.19 -5.10 1.54
C LYS A 104 6.18 -4.75 0.04
N GLY A 105 5.02 -4.46 -0.53
CA GLY A 105 4.88 -4.04 -1.92
C GLY A 105 5.57 -2.70 -2.18
N LEU A 106 5.35 -1.70 -1.32
CA LEU A 106 6.02 -0.40 -1.44
C LEU A 106 7.54 -0.52 -1.34
N LEU A 107 8.04 -1.24 -0.33
CA LEU A 107 9.49 -1.42 -0.16
C LEU A 107 10.12 -2.17 -1.32
N ALA A 108 9.45 -3.21 -1.83
CA ALA A 108 9.95 -3.96 -2.97
C ALA A 108 10.05 -3.08 -4.22
N ASP A 109 9.07 -2.25 -4.47
CA ASP A 109 9.11 -1.33 -5.62
C ASP A 109 10.19 -0.26 -5.44
N LEU A 110 10.26 0.38 -4.27
CA LEU A 110 11.28 1.38 -3.98
C LEU A 110 12.70 0.81 -4.08
N GLU A 111 12.98 -0.30 -3.40
CA GLU A 111 14.34 -0.82 -3.26
C GLU A 111 14.79 -1.61 -4.49
N ARG A 112 13.95 -2.53 -5.02
CA ARG A 112 14.32 -3.43 -6.13
C ARG A 112 14.11 -2.81 -7.49
N ASN A 113 12.97 -2.18 -7.73
CA ASN A 113 12.63 -1.68 -9.07
C ASN A 113 13.18 -0.27 -9.30
N LEU A 114 13.20 0.57 -8.26
CA LEU A 114 13.67 1.95 -8.36
C LEU A 114 15.10 2.14 -7.85
N GLY A 115 15.68 1.18 -7.15
CA GLY A 115 17.02 1.27 -6.57
C GLY A 115 17.14 2.34 -5.48
N ALA A 116 16.02 2.67 -4.81
CA ALA A 116 16.00 3.66 -3.75
C ALA A 116 16.64 3.11 -2.47
N THR A 117 17.40 3.95 -1.78
CA THR A 117 17.88 3.68 -0.42
C THR A 117 17.06 4.50 0.56
N ILE A 118 16.53 3.87 1.62
CA ILE A 118 15.73 4.54 2.65
C ILE A 118 16.55 4.78 3.92
N THR A 119 17.48 3.87 4.24
CA THR A 119 18.35 3.96 5.41
C THR A 119 19.15 5.26 5.41
N GLY A 120 19.09 6.00 6.53
CA GLY A 120 19.78 7.27 6.70
C GLY A 120 19.20 8.41 5.85
N LYS A 121 18.03 8.23 5.23
CA LYS A 121 17.38 9.22 4.39
C LYS A 121 16.29 9.98 5.12
N ARG A 122 15.92 11.11 4.55
CA ARG A 122 14.83 11.96 5.05
C ARG A 122 13.60 11.65 4.22
N VAL A 123 12.61 11.07 4.88
CA VAL A 123 11.39 10.56 4.25
C VAL A 123 10.19 11.41 4.66
N LEU A 124 9.38 11.80 3.69
CA LEU A 124 8.08 12.40 3.91
C LEU A 124 6.99 11.40 3.49
N LEU A 125 6.11 11.04 4.40
CA LEU A 125 4.88 10.31 4.13
C LEU A 125 3.69 11.28 4.19
N MET A 126 3.07 11.52 3.06
CA MET A 126 1.91 12.42 2.93
C MET A 126 0.62 11.63 3.11
N GLY A 127 -0.21 12.06 4.04
CA GLY A 127 -1.47 11.41 4.40
C GLY A 127 -1.37 10.60 5.69
N ALA A 128 -2.51 10.45 6.37
CA ALA A 128 -2.67 9.64 7.58
C ALA A 128 -3.96 8.80 7.51
N GLY A 129 -4.23 8.25 6.32
CA GLY A 129 -5.32 7.33 6.04
C GLY A 129 -4.89 5.87 6.09
N GLY A 130 -5.79 4.95 5.75
CA GLY A 130 -5.56 3.51 5.82
C GLY A 130 -4.33 3.03 5.03
N ALA A 131 -3.99 3.67 3.91
CA ALA A 131 -2.78 3.37 3.15
C ALA A 131 -1.50 3.65 3.96
N SER A 132 -1.48 4.78 4.70
CA SER A 132 -0.34 5.16 5.54
C SER A 132 -0.11 4.18 6.69
N TYR A 133 -1.17 3.62 7.27
CA TYR A 133 -1.07 2.58 8.30
C TYR A 133 -0.35 1.32 7.79
N GLY A 134 -0.58 0.94 6.52
CA GLY A 134 0.08 -0.23 5.92
C GLY A 134 1.56 -0.03 5.60
N VAL A 135 2.05 1.21 5.46
CA VAL A 135 3.40 1.49 4.97
C VAL A 135 4.33 2.15 5.98
N LEU A 136 3.81 2.77 7.05
CA LEU A 136 4.63 3.53 8.00
C LEU A 136 5.64 2.62 8.71
N GLN A 137 5.19 1.50 9.31
CA GLN A 137 6.09 0.59 10.03
C GLN A 137 7.19 0.02 9.11
N PRO A 138 6.89 -0.52 7.91
CA PRO A 138 7.90 -0.95 6.95
C PRO A 138 8.94 0.11 6.59
N LEU A 139 8.53 1.37 6.43
CA LEU A 139 9.45 2.48 6.20
C LEU A 139 10.35 2.74 7.42
N LEU A 140 9.79 2.72 8.63
CA LEU A 140 10.56 2.90 9.89
C LEU A 140 11.58 1.78 10.10
N GLU A 141 11.25 0.54 9.76
CA GLU A 141 12.16 -0.61 9.84
C GLU A 141 13.41 -0.44 8.95
N ARG A 142 13.35 0.40 7.93
CA ARG A 142 14.51 0.77 7.08
C ARG A 142 15.40 1.84 7.72
N LYS A 143 15.09 2.29 8.94
CA LYS A 143 15.91 3.24 9.73
C LYS A 143 16.23 4.51 8.94
N PRO A 144 15.22 5.28 8.48
CA PRO A 144 15.47 6.62 7.94
C PRO A 144 16.04 7.51 9.05
N ASP A 145 16.82 8.53 8.69
CA ASP A 145 17.30 9.55 9.62
C ASP A 145 16.14 10.38 10.18
N LEU A 146 15.19 10.67 9.32
CA LEU A 146 13.98 11.41 9.66
C LEU A 146 12.81 10.90 8.84
N LEU A 147 11.68 10.57 9.49
CA LEU A 147 10.42 10.32 8.82
C LEU A 147 9.37 11.30 9.32
N ILE A 148 8.84 12.12 8.43
CA ILE A 148 7.73 13.01 8.73
C ILE A 148 6.45 12.43 8.16
N VAL A 149 5.43 12.33 8.99
CA VAL A 149 4.05 12.10 8.53
C VAL A 149 3.36 13.45 8.42
N ALA A 150 3.00 13.85 7.20
CA ALA A 150 2.29 15.10 6.97
C ALA A 150 0.82 14.86 6.64
N ASN A 151 -0.07 15.61 7.27
CA ASN A 151 -1.48 15.53 6.98
C ASN A 151 -2.18 16.88 7.17
N ARG A 152 -3.24 17.13 6.38
CA ARG A 152 -4.08 18.35 6.50
C ARG A 152 -4.61 18.54 7.92
N THR A 153 -5.05 17.44 8.55
CA THR A 153 -5.45 17.42 9.97
C THR A 153 -4.31 16.84 10.78
N LEU A 154 -3.55 17.70 11.49
CA LEU A 154 -2.37 17.30 12.26
C LEU A 154 -2.68 16.17 13.24
N ASP A 155 -3.79 16.22 13.93
CA ASP A 155 -4.21 15.22 14.91
C ASP A 155 -4.31 13.80 14.33
N LYS A 156 -4.65 13.65 13.03
CA LYS A 156 -4.62 12.34 12.35
C LYS A 156 -3.18 11.83 12.16
N ALA A 157 -2.26 12.70 11.78
CA ALA A 157 -0.85 12.35 11.64
C ALA A 157 -0.24 11.98 13.00
N GLU A 158 -0.54 12.74 14.05
CA GLU A 158 -0.09 12.43 15.41
C GLU A 158 -0.65 11.11 15.92
N ARG A 159 -1.94 10.81 15.66
CA ARG A 159 -2.52 9.50 16.01
C ARG A 159 -1.81 8.36 15.28
N LEU A 160 -1.52 8.53 13.99
CA LEU A 160 -0.78 7.54 13.21
C LEU A 160 0.62 7.32 13.81
N VAL A 161 1.36 8.40 14.08
CA VAL A 161 2.68 8.31 14.71
C VAL A 161 2.59 7.62 16.06
N ARG A 162 1.67 8.03 16.95
CA ARG A 162 1.47 7.38 18.27
C ARG A 162 1.07 5.91 18.18
N HIS A 163 0.31 5.52 17.17
CA HIS A 163 -0.12 4.14 16.98
C HIS A 163 1.06 3.16 16.85
N PHE A 164 2.13 3.57 16.17
CA PHE A 164 3.32 2.75 15.99
C PHE A 164 4.35 2.88 17.14
N HIS A 165 4.04 3.64 18.19
CA HIS A 165 4.89 3.90 19.36
C HIS A 165 4.32 3.29 20.63
N LYS A 166 3.91 2.04 20.58
CA LYS A 166 3.31 1.34 21.74
C LYS A 166 4.33 0.90 22.78
N ASP A 167 5.62 1.18 22.61
CA ASP A 167 6.62 0.86 23.63
C ASP A 167 6.75 1.97 24.68
N ALA A 168 7.12 1.57 25.91
CA ALA A 168 7.20 2.44 27.07
C ALA A 168 8.32 3.51 27.01
N SER A 169 9.08 3.60 25.92
CA SER A 169 10.24 4.48 25.77
C SER A 169 9.93 5.82 25.09
N GLY A 170 8.69 6.03 24.63
CA GLY A 170 8.29 7.30 23.99
C GLY A 170 8.57 7.32 22.48
N VAL A 171 8.39 8.48 21.87
CA VAL A 171 8.50 8.72 20.42
C VAL A 171 9.80 8.14 19.86
N PRO A 172 9.79 7.24 18.85
CA PRO A 172 11.03 6.80 18.20
C PRO A 172 11.84 8.00 17.74
N GLN A 173 13.13 7.92 17.94
CA GLN A 173 14.01 8.91 17.36
C GLN A 173 13.83 8.90 15.84
N GLY A 174 13.62 10.09 15.25
CA GLY A 174 13.56 10.23 13.80
C GLY A 174 12.17 10.18 13.17
N VAL A 175 11.05 10.10 13.94
CA VAL A 175 9.70 10.25 13.35
C VAL A 175 8.94 11.40 14.01
N ALA A 176 8.17 12.16 13.22
CA ALA A 176 7.31 13.24 13.72
C ALA A 176 6.09 13.44 12.82
N ALA A 177 5.01 13.97 13.41
CA ALA A 177 3.85 14.45 12.68
C ALA A 177 3.98 15.96 12.42
N ARG A 178 3.60 16.43 11.24
CA ARG A 178 3.58 17.85 10.88
C ARG A 178 2.38 18.22 10.01
N PRO A 179 1.86 19.42 10.11
CA PRO A 179 0.97 19.96 9.08
C PRO A 179 1.77 20.35 7.83
N TYR A 180 1.11 20.48 6.69
CA TYR A 180 1.79 20.78 5.40
C TYR A 180 2.48 22.14 5.37
N ASP A 181 1.98 23.13 6.09
CA ASP A 181 2.56 24.47 6.21
C ASP A 181 3.85 24.52 7.05
N ASN A 182 4.17 23.42 7.73
CA ASN A 182 5.40 23.30 8.54
C ASN A 182 6.38 22.25 7.95
N LEU A 183 6.44 22.13 6.64
CA LEU A 183 7.40 21.28 5.92
C LEU A 183 8.62 22.03 5.41
N GLY A 184 8.61 23.36 5.52
CA GLY A 184 9.70 24.21 5.05
C GLY A 184 11.02 24.01 5.80
N GLY A 185 12.13 24.34 5.14
CA GLY A 185 13.47 24.42 5.73
C GLY A 185 14.32 23.15 5.63
N GLN A 186 13.75 22.00 5.29
CA GLN A 186 14.53 20.78 5.16
C GLN A 186 13.98 19.89 4.00
N PRO A 187 14.72 19.78 2.89
CA PRO A 187 14.30 18.96 1.76
C PRO A 187 14.32 17.46 2.09
N PHE A 188 13.48 16.65 1.42
CA PHE A 188 13.36 15.22 1.62
C PHE A 188 14.00 14.44 0.46
N ASP A 189 14.63 13.31 0.77
CA ASP A 189 15.21 12.37 -0.21
C ASP A 189 14.14 11.47 -0.84
N LEU A 190 13.07 11.16 -0.08
CA LEU A 190 11.94 10.36 -0.53
C LEU A 190 10.64 11.03 -0.05
N VAL A 191 9.75 11.28 -0.99
CA VAL A 191 8.39 11.77 -0.69
C VAL A 191 7.37 10.75 -1.20
N VAL A 192 6.62 10.15 -0.28
CA VAL A 192 5.58 9.16 -0.58
C VAL A 192 4.22 9.82 -0.38
N ASN A 193 3.44 9.93 -1.45
CA ASN A 193 2.06 10.39 -1.38
C ASN A 193 1.11 9.21 -1.18
N ALA A 194 0.57 9.08 0.03
CA ALA A 194 -0.44 8.10 0.40
C ALA A 194 -1.84 8.72 0.56
N THR A 195 -2.06 9.92 0.00
CA THR A 195 -3.37 10.58 0.04
C THR A 195 -4.25 10.16 -1.13
N SER A 196 -5.57 10.22 -0.94
CA SER A 196 -6.53 10.08 -2.03
C SER A 196 -6.77 11.41 -2.78
N ALA A 197 -6.14 12.50 -2.38
CA ALA A 197 -6.36 13.83 -2.97
C ALA A 197 -6.09 13.88 -4.48
N GLY A 198 -5.13 13.08 -4.96
CA GLY A 198 -4.84 12.97 -6.39
C GLY A 198 -6.00 12.42 -7.22
N LEU A 199 -6.85 11.57 -6.65
CA LEU A 199 -8.06 11.05 -7.31
C LEU A 199 -9.11 12.14 -7.54
N GLU A 200 -9.13 13.17 -6.70
CA GLU A 200 -10.02 14.32 -6.78
C GLU A 200 -9.37 15.52 -7.53
N GLY A 201 -8.17 15.31 -8.10
CA GLY A 201 -7.41 16.36 -8.76
C GLY A 201 -6.91 17.45 -7.80
N ALA A 202 -6.82 17.14 -6.50
CA ALA A 202 -6.30 18.05 -5.48
C ALA A 202 -4.85 17.71 -5.11
N MET A 203 -4.15 18.69 -4.54
CA MET A 203 -2.82 18.53 -3.95
C MET A 203 -2.74 19.42 -2.70
N PRO A 204 -2.16 18.94 -1.59
CA PRO A 204 -1.90 19.81 -0.45
C PRO A 204 -0.88 20.91 -0.83
N PRO A 205 -0.87 22.05 -0.11
CA PRO A 205 0.14 23.08 -0.32
C PRO A 205 1.51 22.56 0.08
N LEU A 206 2.42 22.42 -0.89
CA LEU A 206 3.80 21.95 -0.68
C LEU A 206 4.79 23.08 -0.90
N PRO A 207 5.88 23.18 -0.09
CA PRO A 207 6.91 24.17 -0.31
C PRO A 207 7.74 23.88 -1.57
N GLU A 208 8.23 24.92 -2.23
CA GLU A 208 9.06 24.80 -3.45
C GLU A 208 10.34 23.99 -3.21
N ASN A 209 10.93 24.11 -2.02
CA ASN A 209 12.16 23.41 -1.63
C ASN A 209 11.91 22.05 -0.96
N LEU A 210 10.81 21.36 -1.33
CA LEU A 210 10.43 20.08 -0.73
C LEU A 210 11.45 18.95 -0.97
N PHE A 211 12.08 18.94 -2.14
CA PHE A 211 12.90 17.82 -2.62
C PHE A 211 14.40 18.10 -2.49
N ALA A 212 15.13 17.12 -1.93
CA ALA A 212 16.58 17.11 -1.94
C ALA A 212 17.14 16.79 -3.36
N PRO A 213 18.38 17.15 -3.67
CA PRO A 213 19.03 16.71 -4.91
C PRO A 213 19.01 15.19 -5.02
N GLY A 214 18.53 14.67 -6.16
CA GLY A 214 18.41 13.22 -6.40
C GLY A 214 17.24 12.55 -5.68
N ALA A 215 16.30 13.31 -5.14
CA ALA A 215 15.11 12.79 -4.49
C ALA A 215 14.21 11.94 -5.41
N ILE A 216 13.38 11.13 -4.79
CA ILE A 216 12.33 10.36 -5.44
C ILE A 216 10.97 10.81 -4.90
N ALA A 217 10.05 11.10 -5.82
CA ALA A 217 8.64 11.33 -5.53
C ALA A 217 7.83 10.10 -5.93
N TYR A 218 7.15 9.51 -4.98
CA TYR A 218 6.35 8.29 -5.15
C TYR A 218 4.88 8.57 -4.87
N ASP A 219 4.00 8.38 -5.84
CA ASP A 219 2.55 8.45 -5.62
C ASP A 219 1.98 7.03 -5.49
N MET A 220 1.27 6.72 -4.41
CA MET A 220 0.64 5.41 -4.25
C MET A 220 -0.59 5.22 -5.13
N VAL A 221 -1.14 6.29 -5.70
CA VAL A 221 -2.13 6.23 -6.78
C VAL A 221 -1.43 5.80 -8.06
N TYR A 222 -2.06 4.95 -8.87
CA TYR A 222 -1.53 4.46 -10.14
C TYR A 222 -2.47 4.74 -11.31
N GLY A 223 -1.91 4.81 -12.52
CA GLY A 223 -2.66 4.95 -13.76
C GLY A 223 -3.26 6.33 -13.98
N LEU A 224 -2.82 7.34 -13.24
CA LEU A 224 -3.25 8.73 -13.37
C LEU A 224 -2.05 9.66 -13.24
N GLU A 225 -2.03 10.72 -14.04
CA GLU A 225 -1.14 11.86 -13.84
C GLU A 225 -1.71 12.74 -12.73
N THR A 226 -1.27 12.54 -11.50
CA THR A 226 -1.71 13.34 -10.36
C THR A 226 -1.01 14.70 -10.32
N ARG A 227 -1.61 15.70 -9.66
CA ARG A 227 -0.96 17.00 -9.45
C ARG A 227 0.35 16.88 -8.67
N PHE A 228 0.48 15.89 -7.79
CA PHE A 228 1.72 15.62 -7.08
C PHE A 228 2.84 15.16 -8.03
N LEU A 229 2.55 14.23 -8.95
CA LEU A 229 3.52 13.79 -9.95
C LEU A 229 3.91 14.93 -10.89
N ALA A 230 2.94 15.73 -11.34
CA ALA A 230 3.21 16.91 -12.16
C ALA A 230 4.09 17.94 -11.43
N PHE A 231 3.82 18.19 -10.14
CA PHE A 231 4.65 19.06 -9.30
C PHE A 231 6.08 18.53 -9.15
N ALA A 232 6.26 17.23 -8.86
CA ALA A 232 7.58 16.63 -8.75
C ALA A 232 8.36 16.73 -10.06
N ARG A 233 7.71 16.47 -11.20
CA ARG A 233 8.32 16.57 -12.54
C ARG A 233 8.73 17.99 -12.88
N ALA A 234 7.89 19.00 -12.55
CA ALA A 234 8.21 20.41 -12.73
C ALA A 234 9.43 20.86 -11.92
N ASN A 235 9.72 20.18 -10.79
CA ASN A 235 10.91 20.39 -9.98
C ASN A 235 12.13 19.53 -10.40
N GLY A 236 12.05 18.84 -11.55
CA GLY A 236 13.14 17.99 -12.06
C GLY A 236 13.40 16.71 -11.22
N VAL A 237 12.43 16.30 -10.42
CA VAL A 237 12.56 15.16 -9.52
C VAL A 237 12.13 13.87 -10.23
N ARG A 238 12.90 12.80 -10.01
CA ARG A 238 12.50 11.46 -10.45
C ARG A 238 11.20 11.06 -9.76
N CYS A 239 10.14 10.79 -10.53
CA CYS A 239 8.85 10.47 -9.97
C CYS A 239 8.24 9.21 -10.60
N THR A 240 7.41 8.50 -9.85
CA THR A 240 6.68 7.31 -10.29
C THR A 240 5.34 7.19 -9.57
N ASP A 241 4.43 6.48 -10.22
CA ASP A 241 3.14 6.08 -9.67
C ASP A 241 3.21 4.74 -8.92
N GLY A 242 2.12 4.35 -8.27
CA GLY A 242 2.01 3.15 -7.44
C GLY A 242 1.83 1.83 -8.19
N LEU A 243 2.02 1.79 -9.52
CA LEU A 243 1.82 0.56 -10.30
C LEU A 243 2.77 -0.55 -9.87
N GLY A 244 4.05 -0.23 -9.62
CA GLY A 244 5.02 -1.21 -9.13
C GLY A 244 4.61 -1.77 -7.77
N MET A 245 4.24 -0.92 -6.83
CA MET A 245 3.70 -1.36 -5.52
C MET A 245 2.47 -2.26 -5.67
N LEU A 246 1.55 -1.93 -6.58
CA LEU A 246 0.37 -2.76 -6.85
C LEU A 246 0.74 -4.18 -7.25
N VAL A 247 1.72 -4.35 -8.13
CA VAL A 247 2.18 -5.66 -8.59
C VAL A 247 2.95 -6.40 -7.50
N GLU A 248 3.85 -5.70 -6.80
CA GLU A 248 4.67 -6.30 -5.74
C GLU A 248 3.85 -6.79 -4.53
N GLN A 249 2.84 -6.01 -4.08
CA GLN A 249 1.95 -6.44 -3.01
C GLN A 249 1.07 -7.63 -3.43
N ALA A 250 0.68 -7.69 -4.71
CA ALA A 250 -0.05 -8.84 -5.25
C ALA A 250 0.84 -10.10 -5.34
N ALA A 251 2.12 -9.95 -5.67
CA ALA A 251 3.08 -11.04 -5.66
C ALA A 251 3.29 -11.60 -4.24
N GLU A 252 3.31 -10.74 -3.22
CA GLU A 252 3.35 -11.17 -1.82
C GLU A 252 2.07 -11.92 -1.43
N SER A 253 0.89 -11.44 -1.83
CA SER A 253 -0.38 -12.13 -1.61
C SER A 253 -0.40 -13.51 -2.29
N PHE A 254 0.09 -13.58 -3.52
CA PHE A 254 0.20 -14.84 -4.26
C PHE A 254 1.14 -15.83 -3.55
N PHE A 255 2.29 -15.33 -3.04
CA PHE A 255 3.21 -16.15 -2.26
C PHE A 255 2.59 -16.67 -0.96
N ILE A 256 1.84 -15.83 -0.23
CA ILE A 256 1.10 -16.22 0.98
C ILE A 256 0.13 -17.37 0.68
N TRP A 257 -0.59 -17.28 -0.44
CA TRP A 257 -1.59 -18.29 -0.82
C TRP A 257 -0.99 -19.58 -1.38
N ARG A 258 0.02 -19.45 -2.27
CA ARG A 258 0.50 -20.56 -3.10
C ARG A 258 1.91 -21.06 -2.73
N GLY A 259 2.65 -20.33 -1.88
CA GLY A 259 4.04 -20.67 -1.52
C GLY A 259 5.05 -20.45 -2.67
N LEU A 260 4.62 -19.89 -3.79
CA LEU A 260 5.44 -19.61 -4.97
C LEU A 260 5.53 -18.10 -5.18
N ARG A 261 6.76 -17.61 -5.43
CA ARG A 261 6.98 -16.19 -5.71
C ARG A 261 7.07 -15.96 -7.22
N PRO A 262 6.10 -15.23 -7.81
CA PRO A 262 6.15 -14.92 -9.24
C PRO A 262 7.19 -13.84 -9.53
N ASP A 263 7.63 -13.75 -10.80
CA ASP A 263 8.43 -12.63 -11.30
C ASP A 263 7.52 -11.43 -11.59
N THR A 264 7.80 -10.31 -10.94
CA THR A 264 6.98 -9.10 -11.02
C THR A 264 7.38 -8.20 -12.20
N ALA A 265 8.65 -8.22 -12.62
CA ALA A 265 9.17 -7.31 -13.63
C ALA A 265 8.44 -7.39 -14.98
N PRO A 266 8.17 -8.58 -15.56
CA PRO A 266 7.42 -8.68 -16.82
C PRO A 266 5.98 -8.15 -16.70
N VAL A 267 5.35 -8.36 -15.53
CA VAL A 267 3.97 -7.90 -15.29
C VAL A 267 3.91 -6.38 -15.15
N ILE A 268 4.86 -5.78 -14.45
CA ILE A 268 5.00 -4.31 -14.36
C ILE A 268 5.20 -3.73 -15.76
N ALA A 269 6.13 -4.29 -16.55
CA ALA A 269 6.42 -3.83 -17.90
C ALA A 269 5.19 -3.91 -18.81
N GLN A 270 4.46 -5.03 -18.79
CA GLN A 270 3.22 -5.20 -19.55
C GLN A 270 2.18 -4.15 -19.18
N LEU A 271 1.89 -3.98 -17.87
CA LEU A 271 0.88 -3.04 -17.42
C LEU A 271 1.24 -1.57 -17.69
N ARG A 272 2.54 -1.24 -17.80
CA ARG A 272 3.00 0.10 -18.20
C ARG A 272 2.84 0.33 -19.71
N SER A 273 2.97 -0.70 -20.55
CA SER A 273 2.80 -0.58 -22.00
C SER A 273 1.33 -0.45 -22.43
N ASP A 274 0.40 -0.91 -21.60
CA ASP A 274 -1.05 -0.85 -21.82
C ASP A 274 -1.65 0.54 -21.45
N HIS A 275 -0.78 1.51 -21.06
CA HIS A 275 -1.09 2.89 -20.71
C HIS A 275 -0.37 3.85 -21.60
#